data_1a4c3fa987dc77d49fd65c4f209d632a
#
_entry.id   1a4c3fa987dc77d49fd65c4f209d632a
#
_cell.length_a   1.000
_cell.length_b   1.000
_cell.length_c   1.000
_cell.angle_alpha   90.00
_cell.angle_beta   90.00
_cell.angle_gamma   90.00
#
_symmetry.space_group_name_H-M   'P 1'
#
loop_
_entity.id
_entity.type
_entity.pdbx_description
1 polymer ?
#
loop_
_entity_poly.entity_id
_entity_poly.type
_entity_poly.pdbx_seq_one_letter_code
_entity_poly.pdbx_strand_id
1 'polypeptide(L)'
;MKALGHVFKYGDNVDTDVIIPARYLNSYDAQELASHAMADIDPEFVNKVQPGDIIVANKNFGCGSSREHAPIAIKAAGVSCVIAETFARIFYRNSINIGLPIIECPEAAKGIDEGDDVEVDFDSGMIYNKTKGTEFKGQAFPEFMQKIIKAEGLVNYINANTTK
;
A
#
# COMPACT_ATOMS: atom_id res chain seq x y z
N MET A 1 -7.09 -14.02 3.07
CA MET A 1 -5.87 -13.18 2.93
C MET A 1 -5.93 -12.04 3.92
N LYS A 2 -4.91 -11.90 4.73
CA LYS A 2 -4.87 -10.92 5.83
C LYS A 2 -3.53 -10.20 5.88
N ALA A 3 -3.52 -8.96 6.40
CA ALA A 3 -2.32 -8.21 6.73
C ALA A 3 -2.33 -7.87 8.22
N LEU A 4 -1.17 -7.85 8.85
CA LEU A 4 -1.01 -7.48 10.25
C LEU A 4 0.31 -6.74 10.40
N GLY A 5 0.28 -5.53 10.94
CA GLY A 5 1.50 -4.74 11.14
C GLY A 5 1.26 -3.46 11.89
N HIS A 6 2.35 -2.74 12.14
CA HIS A 6 2.34 -1.41 12.74
C HIS A 6 2.07 -0.37 11.66
N VAL A 7 1.51 0.75 12.06
CA VAL A 7 1.07 1.81 11.15
C VAL A 7 2.09 2.93 11.04
N PHE A 8 2.39 3.32 9.79
CA PHE A 8 3.02 4.59 9.44
C PHE A 8 1.92 5.50 8.90
N LYS A 9 1.71 6.65 9.54
CA LYS A 9 0.62 7.54 9.18
C LYS A 9 1.10 8.79 8.46
N TYR A 10 0.43 9.12 7.34
CA TYR A 10 0.71 10.31 6.54
C TYR A 10 -0.58 11.08 6.28
N GLY A 11 -0.45 12.31 5.75
CA GLY A 11 -1.58 13.20 5.54
C GLY A 11 -2.22 13.13 4.15
N ASP A 12 -2.75 14.27 3.70
CA ASP A 12 -3.36 14.40 2.38
C ASP A 12 -2.30 14.55 1.28
N ASN A 13 -2.70 14.18 0.06
CA ASN A 13 -1.92 14.44 -1.16
C ASN A 13 -0.47 13.95 -1.09
N VAL A 14 -0.28 12.74 -0.60
CA VAL A 14 1.03 12.08 -0.66
C VAL A 14 1.25 11.69 -2.12
N ASP A 15 2.02 12.50 -2.85
CA ASP A 15 2.20 12.29 -4.28
C ASP A 15 3.33 11.31 -4.60
N THR A 16 3.39 10.88 -5.85
CA THR A 16 4.36 9.88 -6.28
C THR A 16 5.80 10.38 -6.19
N ASP A 17 6.04 11.69 -6.33
CA ASP A 17 7.38 12.26 -6.15
C ASP A 17 7.87 12.17 -4.70
N VAL A 18 6.93 12.20 -3.75
CA VAL A 18 7.23 12.04 -2.33
C VAL A 18 7.45 10.58 -1.98
N ILE A 19 6.66 9.70 -2.58
CA ILE A 19 6.77 8.24 -2.36
C ILE A 19 8.12 7.73 -2.89
N ILE A 20 8.46 8.12 -4.11
CA ILE A 20 9.76 7.79 -4.71
C ILE A 20 10.23 8.99 -5.54
N PRO A 21 11.22 9.74 -5.04
CA PRO A 21 11.71 10.94 -5.73
C PRO A 21 12.29 10.65 -7.11
N ALA A 22 12.12 11.61 -8.03
CA ALA A 22 12.55 11.48 -9.41
C ALA A 22 14.01 11.08 -9.59
N ARG A 23 14.87 11.52 -8.68
CA ARG A 23 16.30 11.21 -8.73
C ARG A 23 16.64 9.72 -8.58
N TYR A 24 15.65 8.90 -8.17
CA TYR A 24 15.81 7.46 -7.98
C TYR A 24 15.12 6.63 -9.05
N LEU A 25 14.58 7.26 -10.11
CA LEU A 25 13.77 6.56 -11.12
C LEU A 25 14.58 5.97 -12.28
N ASN A 26 15.89 6.02 -12.23
CA ASN A 26 16.75 5.43 -13.26
C ASN A 26 16.93 3.92 -13.14
N SER A 27 16.25 3.30 -12.19
CA SER A 27 16.27 1.86 -11.97
C SER A 27 14.85 1.31 -11.74
N TYR A 28 14.60 0.08 -12.15
CA TYR A 28 13.41 -0.69 -11.80
C TYR A 28 13.71 -1.79 -10.79
N ASP A 29 14.92 -1.81 -10.23
CA ASP A 29 15.27 -2.76 -9.17
C ASP A 29 14.42 -2.46 -7.92
N ALA A 30 13.54 -3.41 -7.55
CA ALA A 30 12.61 -3.22 -6.44
C ALA A 30 13.33 -2.94 -5.12
N GLN A 31 14.44 -3.60 -4.85
CA GLN A 31 15.18 -3.39 -3.60
C GLN A 31 15.86 -2.02 -3.56
N GLU A 32 16.35 -1.55 -4.67
CA GLU A 32 16.92 -0.20 -4.76
C GLU A 32 15.84 0.85 -4.55
N LEU A 33 14.68 0.70 -5.21
CA LEU A 33 13.55 1.60 -5.01
C LEU A 33 13.08 1.58 -3.56
N ALA A 34 12.99 0.39 -2.94
CA ALA A 34 12.59 0.25 -1.55
C ALA A 34 13.50 1.02 -0.60
N SER A 35 14.80 1.06 -0.88
CA SER A 35 15.78 1.76 -0.04
C SER A 35 15.60 3.28 -0.01
N HIS A 36 14.83 3.81 -0.95
CA HIS A 36 14.55 5.25 -1.06
C HIS A 36 13.06 5.58 -0.88
N ALA A 37 12.25 4.60 -0.52
CA ALA A 37 10.81 4.82 -0.33
C ALA A 37 10.56 5.88 0.74
N MET A 38 9.65 6.82 0.45
CA MET A 38 9.25 7.91 1.34
C MET A 38 10.40 8.86 1.75
N ALA A 39 11.50 8.87 1.02
CA ALA A 39 12.73 9.58 1.42
C ALA A 39 12.52 11.08 1.66
N ASP A 40 11.67 11.73 0.89
CA ASP A 40 11.45 13.18 0.99
C ASP A 40 10.38 13.58 2.01
N ILE A 41 9.56 12.64 2.48
CA ILE A 41 8.51 12.91 3.48
C ILE A 41 8.85 12.32 4.84
N ASP A 42 9.54 11.18 4.88
CA ASP A 42 9.88 10.49 6.12
C ASP A 42 11.19 9.72 5.91
N PRO A 43 12.35 10.39 6.06
CA PRO A 43 13.65 9.76 5.84
C PRO A 43 13.89 8.53 6.72
N GLU A 44 13.23 8.44 7.87
CA GLU A 44 13.40 7.32 8.79
C GLU A 44 12.53 6.11 8.45
N PHE A 45 11.61 6.25 7.50
CA PHE A 45 10.70 5.17 7.13
C PHE A 45 11.45 3.88 6.78
N VAL A 46 12.46 3.97 5.92
CA VAL A 46 13.23 2.81 5.45
C VAL A 46 14.02 2.13 6.57
N ASN A 47 14.33 2.87 7.64
CA ASN A 47 15.05 2.33 8.80
C ASN A 47 14.11 1.69 9.82
N LYS A 48 12.83 2.03 9.82
CA LYS A 48 11.85 1.58 10.81
C LYS A 48 10.88 0.54 10.27
N VAL A 49 10.61 0.54 8.97
CA VAL A 49 9.61 -0.36 8.38
C VAL A 49 10.02 -1.82 8.53
N GLN A 50 9.06 -2.64 8.94
CA GLN A 50 9.23 -4.09 9.05
C GLN A 50 8.27 -4.78 8.07
N PRO A 51 8.61 -6.01 7.61
CA PRO A 51 7.70 -6.76 6.75
C PRO A 51 6.34 -6.91 7.42
N GLY A 52 5.29 -6.59 6.68
CA GLY A 52 3.92 -6.64 7.19
C GLY A 52 3.36 -5.30 7.63
N ASP A 53 4.18 -4.27 7.81
CA ASP A 53 3.71 -2.97 8.25
C ASP A 53 2.73 -2.35 7.27
N ILE A 54 1.94 -1.39 7.75
CA ILE A 54 0.81 -0.81 7.03
C ILE A 54 0.98 0.71 6.95
N ILE A 55 0.72 1.27 5.76
CA ILE A 55 0.64 2.73 5.59
C ILE A 55 -0.82 3.14 5.70
N VAL A 56 -1.09 4.18 6.49
CA VAL A 56 -2.41 4.82 6.59
C VAL A 56 -2.26 6.28 6.23
N ALA A 57 -3.11 6.77 5.33
CA ALA A 57 -3.06 8.16 4.88
C ALA A 57 -4.47 8.71 4.69
N ASN A 58 -4.56 10.00 4.35
CA ASN A 58 -5.84 10.65 4.18
C ASN A 58 -6.25 10.67 2.70
N LYS A 59 -6.54 11.85 2.14
CA LYS A 59 -7.10 11.97 0.79
C LYS A 59 -6.03 11.93 -0.29
N ASN A 60 -6.40 11.37 -1.43
CA ASN A 60 -5.64 11.48 -2.68
C ASN A 60 -4.22 10.92 -2.59
N PHE A 61 -4.07 9.76 -1.96
CA PHE A 61 -2.77 9.09 -1.86
C PHE A 61 -2.32 8.62 -3.24
N GLY A 62 -1.05 8.90 -3.58
CA GLY A 62 -0.48 8.50 -4.87
C GLY A 62 -0.79 9.45 -6.01
N CYS A 63 -1.19 10.69 -5.70
CA CYS A 63 -1.43 11.72 -6.72
C CYS A 63 -0.14 12.12 -7.44
N GLY A 64 -0.26 12.95 -8.47
CA GLY A 64 0.88 13.41 -9.26
C GLY A 64 1.14 12.52 -10.46
N SER A 65 2.40 12.29 -10.79
CA SER A 65 2.80 11.56 -11.98
C SER A 65 2.42 10.08 -11.90
N SER A 66 2.06 9.50 -13.05
CA SER A 66 1.73 8.08 -13.17
C SER A 66 3.00 7.24 -13.14
N ARG A 67 3.52 6.93 -11.94
CA ARG A 67 4.76 6.17 -11.77
C ARG A 67 4.49 4.80 -11.17
N GLU A 68 4.80 3.76 -11.94
CA GLU A 68 4.74 2.39 -11.43
C GLU A 68 5.77 2.15 -10.32
N HIS A 69 6.84 2.95 -10.30
CA HIS A 69 7.88 2.87 -9.27
C HIS A 69 7.34 3.07 -7.86
N ALA A 70 6.31 3.92 -7.69
CA ALA A 70 5.79 4.25 -6.38
C ALA A 70 5.21 3.03 -5.65
N PRO A 71 4.25 2.28 -6.20
CA PRO A 71 3.76 1.09 -5.52
C PRO A 71 4.81 -0.02 -5.41
N ILE A 72 5.73 -0.12 -6.37
CA ILE A 72 6.84 -1.08 -6.30
C ILE A 72 7.72 -0.78 -5.09
N ALA A 73 8.09 0.49 -4.90
CA ALA A 73 8.93 0.90 -3.77
C ALA A 73 8.25 0.59 -2.43
N ILE A 74 6.97 0.90 -2.29
CA ILE A 74 6.20 0.64 -1.07
C ILE A 74 6.15 -0.87 -0.79
N LYS A 75 5.78 -1.67 -1.77
CA LYS A 75 5.67 -3.12 -1.61
C LYS A 75 7.01 -3.75 -1.26
N ALA A 76 8.07 -3.38 -1.97
CA ALA A 76 9.40 -3.93 -1.75
C ALA A 76 9.99 -3.53 -0.40
N ALA A 77 9.58 -2.40 0.16
CA ALA A 77 9.97 -1.97 1.50
C ALA A 77 9.39 -2.86 2.61
N GLY A 78 8.40 -3.69 2.28
CA GLY A 78 7.79 -4.62 3.22
C GLY A 78 6.36 -4.28 3.60
N VAL A 79 5.80 -3.20 3.09
CA VAL A 79 4.43 -2.79 3.39
C VAL A 79 3.43 -3.82 2.86
N SER A 80 2.55 -4.30 3.73
CA SER A 80 1.56 -5.32 3.38
C SER A 80 0.25 -4.75 2.86
N CYS A 81 -0.04 -3.49 3.17
CA CYS A 81 -1.30 -2.84 2.79
C CYS A 81 -1.18 -1.33 2.94
N VAL A 82 -1.88 -0.59 2.08
CA VAL A 82 -2.08 0.86 2.23
C VAL A 82 -3.57 1.13 2.42
N ILE A 83 -3.89 1.86 3.48
CA ILE A 83 -5.25 2.30 3.80
C ILE A 83 -5.30 3.81 3.65
N ALA A 84 -6.26 4.33 2.89
CA ALA A 84 -6.43 5.78 2.75
C ALA A 84 -7.89 6.15 2.65
N GLU A 85 -8.22 7.43 2.85
CA GLU A 85 -9.57 7.91 2.59
C GLU A 85 -9.90 7.75 1.12
N THR A 86 -8.99 8.21 0.24
CA THR A 86 -9.09 8.03 -1.21
C THR A 86 -7.70 7.85 -1.82
N PHE A 87 -7.66 7.23 -3.00
CA PHE A 87 -6.44 7.07 -3.81
C PHE A 87 -6.61 7.77 -5.13
N ALA A 88 -5.50 8.27 -5.68
CA ALA A 88 -5.46 8.67 -7.08
C ALA A 88 -5.71 7.44 -7.95
N ARG A 89 -6.53 7.59 -9.00
CA ARG A 89 -6.99 6.46 -9.83
C ARG A 89 -5.84 5.63 -10.41
N ILE A 90 -4.82 6.29 -10.94
CA ILE A 90 -3.71 5.60 -11.58
C ILE A 90 -2.87 4.84 -10.55
N PHE A 91 -2.63 5.45 -9.39
CA PHE A 91 -1.93 4.78 -8.30
C PHE A 91 -2.69 3.53 -7.84
N TYR A 92 -4.01 3.63 -7.70
CA TYR A 92 -4.85 2.48 -7.34
C TYR A 92 -4.66 1.34 -8.33
N ARG A 93 -4.77 1.64 -9.63
CA ARG A 93 -4.60 0.64 -10.68
C ARG A 93 -3.20 0.01 -10.67
N ASN A 94 -2.18 0.85 -10.60
CA ASN A 94 -0.79 0.37 -10.59
C ASN A 94 -0.51 -0.51 -9.38
N SER A 95 -1.05 -0.16 -8.22
CA SER A 95 -0.87 -0.94 -7.00
C SER A 95 -1.47 -2.34 -7.13
N ILE A 96 -2.68 -2.45 -7.64
CA ILE A 96 -3.32 -3.76 -7.86
C ILE A 96 -2.51 -4.57 -8.87
N ASN A 97 -2.05 -3.95 -9.95
CA ASN A 97 -1.31 -4.63 -11.02
C ASN A 97 0.01 -5.23 -10.54
N ILE A 98 0.65 -4.64 -9.53
CA ILE A 98 1.91 -5.18 -8.97
C ILE A 98 1.69 -5.99 -7.70
N GLY A 99 0.45 -6.15 -7.28
CA GLY A 99 0.12 -6.97 -6.12
C GLY A 99 0.24 -6.27 -4.77
N LEU A 100 0.19 -4.96 -4.72
CA LEU A 100 0.14 -4.20 -3.47
C LEU A 100 -1.32 -4.02 -3.05
N PRO A 101 -1.76 -4.63 -1.93
CA PRO A 101 -3.13 -4.44 -1.45
C PRO A 101 -3.37 -3.01 -0.98
N ILE A 102 -4.50 -2.43 -1.40
CA ILE A 102 -4.91 -1.09 -1.00
C ILE A 102 -6.41 -1.07 -0.71
N ILE A 103 -6.82 -0.30 0.30
CA ILE A 103 -8.22 -0.18 0.70
C ILE A 103 -8.57 1.29 0.93
N GLU A 104 -9.69 1.74 0.36
CA GLU A 104 -10.27 3.03 0.67
C GLU A 104 -11.23 2.87 1.84
N CYS A 105 -10.95 3.55 2.95
CA CYS A 105 -11.80 3.56 4.13
C CYS A 105 -11.59 4.86 4.90
N PRO A 106 -12.45 5.87 4.67
CA PRO A 106 -12.31 7.17 5.36
C PRO A 106 -12.34 7.06 6.89
N GLU A 107 -13.20 6.20 7.43
CA GLU A 107 -13.31 6.01 8.88
C GLU A 107 -12.02 5.47 9.48
N ALA A 108 -11.42 4.47 8.82
CA ALA A 108 -10.15 3.90 9.27
C ALA A 108 -9.01 4.90 9.16
N ALA A 109 -8.96 5.65 8.06
CA ALA A 109 -7.93 6.68 7.86
C ALA A 109 -7.95 7.73 8.98
N LYS A 110 -9.11 8.06 9.50
CA LYS A 110 -9.27 9.04 10.58
C LYS A 110 -9.07 8.42 11.95
N GLY A 111 -9.43 7.15 12.13
CA GLY A 111 -9.45 6.49 13.43
C GLY A 111 -8.18 5.72 13.79
N ILE A 112 -7.24 5.59 12.88
CA ILE A 112 -5.97 4.89 13.10
C ILE A 112 -4.85 5.91 13.23
N ASP A 113 -4.02 5.74 14.26
CA ASP A 113 -2.87 6.62 14.50
C ASP A 113 -1.56 5.92 14.22
N GLU A 114 -0.50 6.71 14.10
CA GLU A 114 0.85 6.17 13.90
C GLU A 114 1.24 5.26 15.06
N GLY A 115 1.82 4.12 14.72
CA GLY A 115 2.26 3.13 15.70
C GLY A 115 1.20 2.15 16.15
N ASP A 116 -0.06 2.34 15.75
CA ASP A 116 -1.12 1.38 16.08
C ASP A 116 -0.87 0.02 15.41
N ASP A 117 -1.29 -1.05 16.08
CA ASP A 117 -1.30 -2.39 15.51
C ASP A 117 -2.63 -2.62 14.79
N VAL A 118 -2.56 -2.93 13.51
CA VAL A 118 -3.75 -3.07 12.67
C VAL A 118 -3.71 -4.40 11.92
N GLU A 119 -4.87 -5.07 11.88
CA GLU A 119 -5.09 -6.26 11.07
C GLU A 119 -6.15 -5.96 10.00
N VAL A 120 -5.88 -6.37 8.77
CA VAL A 120 -6.82 -6.20 7.66
C VAL A 120 -7.20 -7.57 7.10
N ASP A 121 -8.49 -7.84 7.01
CA ASP A 121 -9.04 -9.03 6.34
C ASP A 121 -9.55 -8.60 4.96
N PHE A 122 -8.82 -8.99 3.92
CA PHE A 122 -9.16 -8.58 2.54
C PHE A 122 -10.39 -9.29 1.99
N ASP A 123 -10.73 -10.44 2.55
CA ASP A 123 -11.91 -11.20 2.09
C ASP A 123 -13.21 -10.53 2.50
N SER A 124 -13.23 -9.93 3.69
CA SER A 124 -14.42 -9.24 4.22
C SER A 124 -14.35 -7.72 4.11
N GLY A 125 -13.13 -7.16 3.94
CA GLY A 125 -12.90 -5.72 3.99
C GLY A 125 -12.80 -5.16 5.41
N MET A 126 -12.78 -6.01 6.43
CA MET A 126 -12.71 -5.57 7.82
C MET A 126 -11.30 -5.13 8.21
N ILE A 127 -11.23 -4.04 8.93
CA ILE A 127 -9.98 -3.45 9.44
C ILE A 127 -10.11 -3.37 10.96
N TYR A 128 -9.20 -4.03 11.67
CA TYR A 128 -9.20 -4.08 13.13
C TYR A 128 -8.02 -3.30 13.69
N ASN A 129 -8.29 -2.23 14.44
CA ASN A 129 -7.26 -1.53 15.19
C ASN A 129 -7.13 -2.20 16.55
N LYS A 130 -6.12 -3.05 16.69
CA LYS A 130 -5.93 -3.85 17.91
C LYS A 130 -5.46 -3.00 19.09
N THR A 131 -4.73 -1.93 18.83
CA THR A 131 -4.26 -1.02 19.87
C THR A 131 -5.42 -0.33 20.58
N LYS A 132 -6.41 0.13 19.81
CA LYS A 132 -7.56 0.87 20.34
C LYS A 132 -8.80 0.02 20.58
N GLY A 133 -8.81 -1.22 20.08
CA GLY A 133 -9.98 -2.09 20.15
C GLY A 133 -11.13 -1.64 19.28
N THR A 134 -10.85 -0.94 18.18
CA THR A 134 -11.85 -0.45 17.24
C THR A 134 -11.79 -1.24 15.93
N GLU A 135 -12.89 -1.20 15.16
CA GLU A 135 -12.94 -1.85 13.87
C GLU A 135 -13.65 -0.97 12.86
N PHE A 136 -13.29 -1.16 11.59
CA PHE A 136 -13.84 -0.40 10.47
C PHE A 136 -14.10 -1.36 9.32
N LYS A 137 -15.08 -1.01 8.48
CA LYS A 137 -15.36 -1.80 7.29
C LYS A 137 -15.02 -0.99 6.05
N GLY A 138 -14.00 -1.44 5.32
CA GLY A 138 -13.68 -0.95 4.00
C GLY A 138 -14.39 -1.78 2.94
N GLN A 139 -14.12 -1.49 1.69
CA GLN A 139 -14.68 -2.23 0.58
C GLN A 139 -13.86 -3.50 0.35
N ALA A 140 -14.51 -4.67 0.40
CA ALA A 140 -13.86 -5.93 0.08
C ALA A 140 -13.42 -5.95 -1.39
N PHE A 141 -12.29 -6.59 -1.69
CA PHE A 141 -11.85 -6.74 -3.06
C PHE A 141 -12.73 -7.74 -3.81
N PRO A 142 -13.08 -7.46 -5.09
CA PRO A 142 -13.62 -8.49 -5.96
C PRO A 142 -12.69 -9.70 -6.05
N GLU A 143 -13.24 -10.87 -6.30
CA GLU A 143 -12.46 -12.11 -6.32
C GLU A 143 -11.28 -12.05 -7.28
N PHE A 144 -11.47 -11.49 -8.48
CA PHE A 144 -10.39 -11.41 -9.46
C PHE A 144 -9.23 -10.53 -8.98
N MET A 145 -9.53 -9.44 -8.25
CA MET A 145 -8.50 -8.57 -7.68
C MET A 145 -7.71 -9.30 -6.59
N GLN A 146 -8.39 -10.08 -5.76
CA GLN A 146 -7.72 -10.92 -4.76
C GLN A 146 -6.77 -11.91 -5.40
N LYS A 147 -7.16 -12.51 -6.52
CA LYS A 147 -6.32 -13.45 -7.27
C LYS A 147 -5.07 -12.78 -7.83
N ILE A 148 -5.20 -11.56 -8.36
CA ILE A 148 -4.06 -10.78 -8.86
C ILE A 148 -3.08 -10.48 -7.71
N ILE A 149 -3.60 -10.05 -6.57
CA ILE A 149 -2.77 -9.74 -5.40
C ILE A 149 -2.07 -10.99 -4.88
N LYS A 150 -2.78 -12.11 -4.77
CA LYS A 150 -2.19 -13.39 -4.34
C LYS A 150 -1.10 -13.88 -5.27
N ALA A 151 -1.22 -13.61 -6.57
CA ALA A 151 -0.21 -13.95 -7.57
C ALA A 151 0.97 -12.96 -7.58
N GLU A 152 0.91 -11.91 -6.76
CA GLU A 152 1.89 -10.81 -6.69
C GLU A 152 1.97 -10.00 -7.97
N GLY A 153 0.82 -9.77 -8.61
CA GLY A 153 0.67 -8.87 -9.73
C GLY A 153 -0.01 -9.49 -10.94
N LEU A 154 -0.43 -8.61 -11.85
CA LEU A 154 -1.20 -9.00 -13.02
C LEU A 154 -0.41 -9.90 -13.97
N VAL A 155 0.87 -9.60 -14.22
CA VAL A 155 1.70 -10.41 -15.12
C VAL A 155 1.83 -11.83 -14.60
N ASN A 156 2.12 -12.00 -13.31
CA ASN A 156 2.20 -13.31 -12.69
C ASN A 156 0.86 -14.06 -12.73
N TYR A 157 -0.24 -13.33 -12.51
CA TYR A 157 -1.59 -13.91 -12.59
C TYR A 157 -1.88 -14.46 -13.99
N ILE A 158 -1.58 -13.68 -15.02
CA ILE A 158 -1.79 -14.09 -16.41
C ILE A 158 -0.94 -15.32 -16.73
N ASN A 159 0.34 -15.30 -16.35
CA ASN A 159 1.26 -16.41 -16.61
C ASN A 159 0.79 -17.72 -15.93
N ALA A 160 0.33 -17.62 -14.69
CA ALA A 160 -0.19 -18.79 -13.95
C ALA A 160 -1.44 -19.39 -14.62
N ASN A 161 -2.26 -18.57 -15.26
CA ASN A 161 -3.49 -19.03 -15.92
C ASN A 161 -3.30 -19.47 -17.38
N THR A 162 -2.14 -19.20 -17.98
CA THR A 162 -1.85 -19.56 -19.37
C THR A 162 -0.89 -20.72 -19.52
N THR A 163 -0.27 -21.19 -18.44
CA THR A 163 0.70 -22.30 -18.44
C THR A 163 0.07 -23.66 -18.15
N LYS A 164 -1.20 -23.80 -18.35
CA LYS A 164 -1.91 -25.06 -18.13
C LYS A 164 -1.75 -26.02 -19.30
#